data_6450235942636562e093e582aaf13540
#
_entry.id   6450235942636562e093e582aaf13540
#
_cell.length_a   1.000
_cell.length_b   1.000
_cell.length_c   1.000
_cell.angle_alpha   90.00
_cell.angle_beta   90.00
_cell.angle_gamma   90.00
#
_symmetry.space_group_name_H-M   'P 1'
#
loop_
_entity.id
_entity.type
_entity.pdbx_description
1 polymer ?
#
loop_
_entity_poly.entity_id
_entity_poly.type
_entity_poly.pdbx_seq_one_letter_code
_entity_poly.pdbx_strand_id
1 'polypeptide(L)'
;TEKSRILFDFGAGAVAYENAVKLNIDPKTVDYAIGSHGHYDHAGGYPCFVQNGLKVPFYTGEGYFEEKYAFDGMKATYLGCGFDEDWMTQQHLEHRVCKDLLTLEEGCYLVGNFKRHYEFETIHKRFVLRKNGRWEQDLFEDEICLVLNRPEGLVVVVGCSHPGILNILSTVQEKFQRPIQAVFGGTHLVEADPERIEKTLEIMEEMGVGLLGFNHCSGDQLQEILERKPEIKHCYLGAGDCIYL
;
A
#
# COMPACT_ATOMS: atom_id res chain seq x y z
N THR A 1 -13.45 -7.28 6.24
CA THR A 1 -14.85 -7.27 5.78
C THR A 1 -15.76 -7.92 6.84
N GLU A 2 -17.07 -7.95 6.65
CA GLU A 2 -17.97 -8.69 7.56
C GLU A 2 -17.79 -10.21 7.42
N LYS A 3 -17.23 -10.68 6.30
CA LYS A 3 -17.08 -12.10 5.97
C LYS A 3 -15.65 -12.61 6.16
N SER A 4 -14.63 -11.75 5.98
CA SER A 4 -13.24 -12.16 5.88
C SER A 4 -12.30 -11.22 6.63
N ARG A 5 -11.19 -11.77 7.09
CA ARG A 5 -10.06 -11.04 7.71
C ARG A 5 -8.93 -10.92 6.70
N ILE A 6 -8.50 -9.71 6.45
CA ILE A 6 -7.46 -9.39 5.48
C ILE A 6 -6.26 -8.85 6.25
N LEU A 7 -5.08 -9.42 6.00
CA LEU A 7 -3.80 -8.87 6.43
C LEU A 7 -3.18 -8.16 5.23
N PHE A 8 -3.04 -6.84 5.32
CA PHE A 8 -2.49 -5.98 4.29
C PHE A 8 -1.16 -5.42 4.79
N ASP A 9 -0.06 -5.79 4.11
CA ASP A 9 1.33 -5.58 4.50
C ASP A 9 1.77 -6.25 5.81
N PHE A 10 3.08 -6.38 6.00
CA PHE A 10 3.68 -7.24 7.04
C PHE A 10 4.79 -6.54 7.81
N GLY A 11 5.08 -5.27 7.52
CA GLY A 11 6.19 -4.52 8.12
C GLY A 11 7.58 -5.05 7.72
N ALA A 12 8.60 -4.47 8.31
CA ALA A 12 10.00 -4.75 7.94
C ALA A 12 10.55 -6.09 8.50
N GLY A 13 9.85 -6.73 9.44
CA GLY A 13 10.35 -7.95 10.09
C GLY A 13 9.43 -8.45 11.20
N ALA A 14 9.99 -9.17 12.16
CA ALA A 14 9.25 -9.86 13.23
C ALA A 14 8.38 -8.93 14.11
N VAL A 15 8.73 -7.66 14.22
CA VAL A 15 8.02 -6.69 15.10
C VAL A 15 6.54 -6.56 14.74
N ALA A 16 6.19 -6.65 13.44
CA ALA A 16 4.79 -6.60 13.01
C ALA A 16 4.00 -7.79 13.55
N TYR A 17 4.57 -8.99 13.48
CA TYR A 17 3.97 -10.19 14.06
C TYR A 17 3.88 -10.09 15.61
N GLU A 18 4.94 -9.64 16.28
CA GLU A 18 4.95 -9.46 17.74
C GLU A 18 3.87 -8.46 18.18
N ASN A 19 3.66 -7.38 17.43
CA ASN A 19 2.61 -6.42 17.68
C ASN A 19 1.22 -7.04 17.47
N ALA A 20 1.02 -7.81 16.41
CA ALA A 20 -0.23 -8.54 16.19
C ALA A 20 -0.58 -9.44 17.38
N VAL A 21 0.39 -10.19 17.91
CA VAL A 21 0.20 -11.03 19.10
C VAL A 21 -0.16 -10.20 20.33
N LYS A 22 0.53 -9.07 20.59
CA LYS A 22 0.23 -8.16 21.71
C LYS A 22 -1.18 -7.55 21.60
N LEU A 23 -1.66 -7.32 20.39
CA LEU A 23 -2.99 -6.80 20.10
C LEU A 23 -4.07 -7.90 20.05
N ASN A 24 -3.72 -9.15 20.39
CA ASN A 24 -4.59 -10.34 20.32
C ASN A 24 -5.15 -10.59 18.92
N ILE A 25 -4.38 -10.25 17.87
CA ILE A 25 -4.68 -10.58 16.49
C ILE A 25 -4.01 -11.92 16.17
N ASP A 26 -4.80 -12.96 15.91
CA ASP A 26 -4.29 -14.27 15.53
C ASP A 26 -4.12 -14.36 14.01
N PRO A 27 -2.89 -14.43 13.47
CA PRO A 27 -2.64 -14.52 12.02
C PRO A 27 -3.23 -15.77 11.36
N LYS A 28 -3.52 -16.83 12.15
CA LYS A 28 -4.14 -18.06 11.64
C LYS A 28 -5.61 -17.89 11.27
N THR A 29 -6.22 -16.78 11.71
CA THR A 29 -7.62 -16.45 11.40
C THR A 29 -7.76 -15.51 10.21
N VAL A 30 -6.66 -15.20 9.53
CA VAL A 30 -6.63 -14.38 8.31
C VAL A 30 -7.04 -15.25 7.12
N ASP A 31 -7.86 -14.69 6.24
CA ASP A 31 -8.35 -15.36 5.02
C ASP A 31 -7.55 -14.95 3.78
N TYR A 32 -7.03 -13.72 3.76
CA TYR A 32 -6.25 -13.16 2.65
C TYR A 32 -5.01 -12.42 3.16
N ALA A 33 -3.84 -12.73 2.59
CA ALA A 33 -2.59 -12.01 2.82
C ALA A 33 -2.23 -11.20 1.56
N ILE A 34 -2.02 -9.89 1.71
CA ILE A 34 -1.82 -8.97 0.60
C ILE A 34 -0.54 -8.17 0.84
N GLY A 35 0.39 -8.18 -0.11
CA GLY A 35 1.53 -7.29 -0.14
C GLY A 35 1.25 -6.14 -1.12
N SER A 36 1.26 -4.90 -0.63
CA SER A 36 0.98 -3.72 -1.45
C SER A 36 2.03 -3.51 -2.53
N HIS A 37 3.30 -3.65 -2.18
CA HIS A 37 4.47 -3.57 -3.06
C HIS A 37 5.68 -4.24 -2.41
N GLY A 38 6.74 -4.52 -3.19
CA GLY A 38 7.87 -5.34 -2.79
C GLY A 38 8.96 -4.63 -1.98
N HIS A 39 8.71 -3.50 -1.28
CA HIS A 39 9.68 -2.93 -0.35
C HIS A 39 9.74 -3.70 0.97
N TYR A 40 10.94 -3.79 1.55
CA TYR A 40 11.22 -4.59 2.76
C TYR A 40 10.38 -4.18 3.97
N ASP A 41 10.06 -2.89 4.11
CA ASP A 41 9.29 -2.34 5.22
C ASP A 41 7.78 -2.62 5.15
N HIS A 42 7.32 -3.15 4.02
CA HIS A 42 5.97 -3.70 3.80
C HIS A 42 5.98 -5.24 3.75
N ALA A 43 7.03 -5.82 3.20
CA ALA A 43 7.10 -7.24 2.86
C ALA A 43 7.92 -8.09 3.84
N GLY A 44 8.97 -7.51 4.46
CA GLY A 44 10.01 -8.27 5.17
C GLY A 44 9.53 -9.06 6.38
N GLY A 45 8.38 -8.71 6.94
CA GLY A 45 7.75 -9.46 8.03
C GLY A 45 6.98 -10.71 7.59
N TYR A 46 6.59 -10.84 6.31
CA TYR A 46 5.78 -11.95 5.81
C TYR A 46 6.32 -13.33 6.18
N PRO A 47 7.64 -13.63 6.03
CA PRO A 47 8.19 -14.91 6.45
C PRO A 47 7.93 -15.23 7.94
N CYS A 48 7.94 -14.24 8.81
CA CYS A 48 7.65 -14.43 10.23
C CYS A 48 6.19 -14.85 10.46
N PHE A 49 5.24 -14.23 9.78
CA PHE A 49 3.83 -14.63 9.82
C PHE A 49 3.62 -16.06 9.33
N VAL A 50 4.26 -16.45 8.22
CA VAL A 50 4.20 -17.79 7.66
C VAL A 50 4.76 -18.84 8.63
N GLN A 51 5.92 -18.58 9.24
CA GLN A 51 6.54 -19.46 10.25
C GLN A 51 5.65 -19.67 11.47
N ASN A 52 4.79 -18.69 11.77
CA ASN A 52 3.84 -18.71 12.88
C ASN A 52 2.41 -19.11 12.47
N GLY A 53 2.26 -19.68 11.27
CA GLY A 53 1.05 -20.40 10.87
C GLY A 53 0.11 -19.63 9.91
N LEU A 54 0.50 -18.50 9.33
CA LEU A 54 -0.19 -17.88 8.21
C LEU A 54 -0.03 -18.80 6.98
N LYS A 55 -1.13 -19.36 6.47
CA LYS A 55 -1.12 -20.33 5.34
C LYS A 55 -2.28 -20.08 4.38
N VAL A 56 -2.43 -18.83 3.97
CA VAL A 56 -3.46 -18.41 3.03
C VAL A 56 -2.81 -17.98 1.72
N PRO A 57 -3.56 -17.87 0.61
CA PRO A 57 -3.02 -17.34 -0.62
C PRO A 57 -2.45 -15.93 -0.41
N PHE A 58 -1.26 -15.70 -0.99
CA PHE A 58 -0.57 -14.42 -0.97
C PHE A 58 -0.83 -13.66 -2.26
N TYR A 59 -1.35 -12.46 -2.15
CA TYR A 59 -1.71 -11.61 -3.28
C TYR A 59 -0.76 -10.43 -3.39
N THR A 60 -0.26 -10.16 -4.60
CA THR A 60 0.64 -9.04 -4.90
C THR A 60 0.36 -8.46 -6.27
N GLY A 61 1.01 -7.36 -6.62
CA GLY A 61 1.08 -6.89 -8.00
C GLY A 61 2.16 -7.60 -8.83
N GLU A 62 2.19 -7.29 -10.13
CA GLU A 62 3.16 -7.87 -11.07
C GLU A 62 4.56 -7.28 -10.82
N GLY A 63 5.59 -8.13 -10.67
CA GLY A 63 6.96 -7.68 -10.39
C GLY A 63 7.29 -7.49 -8.91
N TYR A 64 6.44 -7.93 -7.98
CA TYR A 64 6.64 -7.79 -6.54
C TYR A 64 7.99 -8.30 -6.03
N PHE A 65 8.53 -9.36 -6.60
CA PHE A 65 9.81 -9.97 -6.23
C PHE A 65 11.01 -9.42 -6.99
N GLU A 66 10.84 -8.36 -7.79
CA GLU A 66 11.96 -7.74 -8.48
C GLU A 66 12.98 -7.15 -7.51
N GLU A 67 14.26 -7.14 -7.90
CA GLU A 67 15.34 -6.58 -7.09
C GLU A 67 15.22 -5.05 -7.05
N LYS A 68 14.66 -4.52 -5.96
CA LYS A 68 14.45 -3.09 -5.71
C LYS A 68 15.60 -2.48 -4.92
N TYR A 69 16.01 -1.27 -5.29
CA TYR A 69 17.09 -0.54 -4.64
C TYR A 69 16.78 0.97 -4.55
N ALA A 70 17.38 1.63 -3.55
CA ALA A 70 17.58 3.08 -3.56
C ALA A 70 19.02 3.37 -3.95
N PHE A 71 19.23 4.22 -4.97
CA PHE A 71 20.54 4.63 -5.45
C PHE A 71 20.76 6.13 -5.17
N ASP A 72 21.76 6.46 -4.38
CA ASP A 72 22.08 7.84 -3.97
C ASP A 72 23.20 8.51 -4.82
N GLY A 73 23.56 7.89 -5.94
CA GLY A 73 24.64 8.32 -6.82
C GLY A 73 25.98 7.63 -6.55
N MET A 74 26.17 7.03 -5.39
CA MET A 74 27.39 6.29 -5.01
C MET A 74 27.11 4.88 -4.53
N LYS A 75 26.02 4.67 -3.79
CA LYS A 75 25.67 3.40 -3.18
C LYS A 75 24.26 2.99 -3.59
N ALA A 76 24.09 1.71 -3.95
CA ALA A 76 22.80 1.08 -4.07
C ALA A 76 22.46 0.36 -2.75
N THR A 77 21.36 0.75 -2.12
CA THR A 77 20.83 0.09 -0.92
C THR A 77 19.66 -0.81 -1.33
N TYR A 78 19.73 -2.09 -1.00
CA TYR A 78 18.66 -3.04 -1.29
C TYR A 78 17.39 -2.68 -0.50
N LEU A 79 16.27 -2.63 -1.18
CA LEU A 79 14.96 -2.33 -0.62
C LEU A 79 13.93 -3.45 -0.83
N GLY A 80 14.30 -4.54 -1.53
CA GLY A 80 13.36 -5.60 -1.88
C GLY A 80 12.83 -6.38 -0.69
N CYS A 81 11.86 -7.24 -0.94
CA CYS A 81 11.08 -7.97 0.08
C CYS A 81 11.89 -9.00 0.91
N GLY A 82 13.08 -9.41 0.43
CA GLY A 82 13.96 -10.33 1.16
C GLY A 82 13.60 -11.81 1.04
N PHE A 83 12.61 -12.16 0.23
CA PHE A 83 12.23 -13.51 -0.17
C PHE A 83 11.77 -13.50 -1.63
N ASP A 84 11.57 -14.67 -2.24
CA ASP A 84 11.27 -14.84 -3.66
C ASP A 84 10.21 -15.93 -3.92
N GLU A 85 9.87 -16.15 -5.18
CA GLU A 85 8.92 -17.17 -5.61
C GLU A 85 9.40 -18.60 -5.28
N ASP A 86 10.72 -18.84 -5.30
CA ASP A 86 11.29 -20.13 -4.93
C ASP A 86 11.07 -20.41 -3.44
N TRP A 87 11.27 -19.39 -2.59
CA TRP A 87 10.95 -19.50 -1.17
C TRP A 87 9.46 -19.77 -0.95
N MET A 88 8.56 -19.07 -1.66
CA MET A 88 7.11 -19.30 -1.60
C MET A 88 6.76 -20.76 -1.93
N THR A 89 7.35 -21.29 -2.99
CA THR A 89 7.18 -22.69 -3.44
C THR A 89 7.66 -23.68 -2.37
N GLN A 90 8.83 -23.43 -1.75
CA GLN A 90 9.37 -24.27 -0.67
C GLN A 90 8.47 -24.27 0.58
N GLN A 91 7.77 -23.16 0.85
CA GLN A 91 6.81 -23.08 1.94
C GLN A 91 5.41 -23.62 1.57
N HIS A 92 5.21 -24.12 0.35
CA HIS A 92 3.91 -24.58 -0.19
C HIS A 92 2.81 -23.51 -0.13
N LEU A 93 3.18 -22.27 -0.41
CA LEU A 93 2.27 -21.13 -0.40
C LEU A 93 1.76 -20.84 -1.81
N GLU A 94 0.47 -20.55 -1.94
CA GLU A 94 -0.12 -20.11 -3.18
C GLU A 94 0.15 -18.60 -3.37
N HIS A 95 0.70 -18.23 -4.53
CA HIS A 95 0.90 -16.84 -4.94
C HIS A 95 -0.05 -16.47 -6.05
N ARG A 96 -0.72 -15.33 -5.93
CA ARG A 96 -1.66 -14.79 -6.92
C ARG A 96 -1.33 -13.35 -7.26
N VAL A 97 -1.27 -13.04 -8.53
CA VAL A 97 -0.89 -11.72 -9.04
C VAL A 97 -2.12 -10.94 -9.49
N CYS A 98 -2.29 -9.75 -8.93
CA CYS A 98 -3.25 -8.75 -9.41
C CYS A 98 -2.57 -7.88 -10.48
N LYS A 99 -2.99 -8.01 -11.75
CA LYS A 99 -2.44 -7.21 -12.85
C LYS A 99 -3.15 -5.88 -13.03
N ASP A 100 -4.47 -5.84 -12.84
CA ASP A 100 -5.29 -4.65 -13.07
C ASP A 100 -6.45 -4.57 -12.07
N LEU A 101 -7.31 -5.58 -12.05
CA LEU A 101 -8.42 -5.72 -11.13
C LEU A 101 -8.61 -7.20 -10.78
N LEU A 102 -8.62 -7.52 -9.48
CA LEU A 102 -8.85 -8.87 -8.99
C LEU A 102 -9.92 -8.84 -7.88
N THR A 103 -10.95 -9.67 -8.03
CA THR A 103 -11.97 -9.84 -7.00
C THR A 103 -11.52 -10.87 -5.98
N LEU A 104 -11.42 -10.49 -4.71
CA LEU A 104 -11.19 -11.42 -3.60
C LEU A 104 -12.49 -12.08 -3.19
N GLU A 105 -13.49 -11.27 -2.93
CA GLU A 105 -14.89 -11.65 -2.65
C GLU A 105 -15.82 -10.51 -3.08
N GLU A 106 -17.13 -10.71 -3.01
CA GLU A 106 -18.11 -9.69 -3.31
C GLU A 106 -17.90 -8.43 -2.45
N GLY A 107 -17.71 -7.28 -3.10
CA GLY A 107 -17.45 -6.01 -2.43
C GLY A 107 -15.99 -5.82 -2.01
N CYS A 108 -15.08 -6.76 -2.30
CA CYS A 108 -13.67 -6.68 -1.91
C CYS A 108 -12.75 -6.96 -3.11
N TYR A 109 -11.91 -5.98 -3.47
CA TYR A 109 -11.13 -6.00 -4.70
C TYR A 109 -9.70 -5.55 -4.45
N LEU A 110 -8.77 -6.08 -5.27
CA LEU A 110 -7.42 -5.53 -5.45
C LEU A 110 -7.38 -4.78 -6.78
N VAL A 111 -6.73 -3.63 -6.78
CA VAL A 111 -6.53 -2.78 -7.96
C VAL A 111 -5.06 -2.50 -8.11
N GLY A 112 -4.54 -2.66 -9.32
CA GLY A 112 -3.19 -2.31 -9.75
C GLY A 112 -3.21 -1.57 -11.08
N ASN A 113 -2.03 -1.46 -11.74
CA ASN A 113 -1.88 -0.82 -13.05
C ASN A 113 -2.44 0.62 -13.05
N PHE A 114 -1.93 1.44 -12.13
CA PHE A 114 -2.40 2.81 -11.94
C PHE A 114 -2.00 3.72 -13.08
N LYS A 115 -2.98 4.43 -13.66
CA LYS A 115 -2.75 5.42 -14.71
C LYS A 115 -2.10 6.68 -14.15
N ARG A 116 -1.24 7.31 -14.92
CA ARG A 116 -0.56 8.56 -14.55
C ARG A 116 -1.39 9.77 -14.99
N HIS A 117 -2.43 10.11 -14.23
CA HIS A 117 -3.31 11.27 -14.48
C HIS A 117 -2.66 12.59 -14.08
N TYR A 118 -1.81 12.57 -13.07
CA TYR A 118 -1.19 13.76 -12.48
C TYR A 118 0.32 13.72 -12.66
N GLU A 119 0.85 14.49 -13.61
CA GLU A 119 2.29 14.53 -13.93
C GLU A 119 3.16 15.03 -12.78
N PHE A 120 2.60 15.83 -11.85
CA PHE A 120 3.33 16.33 -10.69
C PHE A 120 3.53 15.26 -9.59
N GLU A 121 2.80 14.15 -9.63
CA GLU A 121 3.03 13.00 -8.76
C GLU A 121 4.22 12.17 -9.28
N THR A 122 5.41 12.73 -9.14
CA THR A 122 6.64 12.11 -9.64
C THR A 122 7.18 11.07 -8.66
N ILE A 123 7.72 9.98 -9.21
CA ILE A 123 8.52 9.00 -8.45
C ILE A 123 9.95 9.51 -8.34
N HIS A 124 10.53 9.46 -7.14
CA HIS A 124 11.91 9.89 -6.94
C HIS A 124 12.88 8.99 -7.71
N LYS A 125 13.82 9.61 -8.45
CA LYS A 125 14.77 8.91 -9.35
C LYS A 125 15.73 7.95 -8.63
N ARG A 126 15.83 8.02 -7.30
CA ARG A 126 16.66 7.11 -6.51
C ARG A 126 16.13 5.67 -6.51
N PHE A 127 14.82 5.48 -6.72
CA PHE A 127 14.22 4.14 -6.76
C PHE A 127 14.49 3.49 -8.09
N VAL A 128 15.21 2.38 -8.05
CA VAL A 128 15.65 1.65 -9.24
C VAL A 128 15.47 0.15 -9.06
N LEU A 129 15.23 -0.52 -10.17
CA LEU A 129 15.20 -1.97 -10.30
C LEU A 129 16.53 -2.45 -10.89
N ARG A 130 16.93 -3.67 -10.52
CA ARG A 130 18.02 -4.38 -11.17
C ARG A 130 17.47 -5.53 -12.00
N LYS A 131 17.28 -5.30 -13.30
CA LYS A 131 16.78 -6.28 -14.26
C LYS A 131 17.88 -6.74 -15.20
N ASN A 132 18.16 -8.06 -15.24
CA ASN A 132 19.18 -8.63 -16.15
C ASN A 132 20.56 -7.93 -16.08
N GLY A 133 20.97 -7.51 -14.86
CA GLY A 133 22.23 -6.82 -14.61
C GLY A 133 22.23 -5.33 -15.01
N ARG A 134 21.09 -4.76 -15.41
CA ARG A 134 20.93 -3.34 -15.73
C ARG A 134 20.11 -2.63 -14.67
N TRP A 135 20.38 -1.34 -14.52
CA TRP A 135 19.60 -0.45 -13.66
C TRP A 135 18.52 0.24 -14.48
N GLU A 136 17.29 0.18 -14.00
CA GLU A 136 16.12 0.82 -14.59
C GLU A 136 15.38 1.60 -13.51
N GLN A 137 14.68 2.67 -13.88
CA GLN A 137 13.82 3.40 -12.94
C GLN A 137 12.72 2.45 -12.45
N ASP A 138 12.52 2.37 -11.13
CA ASP A 138 11.36 1.69 -10.58
C ASP A 138 10.11 2.57 -10.79
N LEU A 139 9.15 2.04 -11.52
CA LEU A 139 7.85 2.70 -11.77
C LEU A 139 6.76 2.19 -10.84
N PHE A 140 7.10 1.27 -9.92
CA PHE A 140 6.19 0.65 -8.96
C PHE A 140 4.95 0.03 -9.64
N GLU A 141 5.18 -0.71 -10.71
CA GLU A 141 4.13 -1.45 -11.43
C GLU A 141 3.56 -2.59 -10.57
N ASP A 142 4.30 -3.01 -9.54
CA ASP A 142 3.89 -3.99 -8.55
C ASP A 142 2.98 -3.42 -7.46
N GLU A 143 2.82 -2.10 -7.36
CA GLU A 143 1.98 -1.54 -6.31
C GLU A 143 0.49 -1.78 -6.59
N ILE A 144 -0.20 -2.29 -5.56
CA ILE A 144 -1.64 -2.54 -5.55
C ILE A 144 -2.30 -1.91 -4.33
N CYS A 145 -3.58 -1.58 -4.45
CA CYS A 145 -4.40 -1.16 -3.32
C CYS A 145 -5.57 -2.13 -3.11
N LEU A 146 -6.10 -2.14 -1.88
CA LEU A 146 -7.32 -2.84 -1.52
C LEU A 146 -8.50 -1.87 -1.60
N VAL A 147 -9.59 -2.27 -2.25
CA VAL A 147 -10.81 -1.49 -2.39
C VAL A 147 -11.98 -2.27 -1.79
N LEU A 148 -12.62 -1.68 -0.78
CA LEU A 148 -13.87 -2.17 -0.22
C LEU A 148 -15.03 -1.34 -0.79
N ASN A 149 -15.92 -1.99 -1.53
CA ASN A 149 -17.08 -1.35 -2.14
C ASN A 149 -18.28 -1.48 -1.20
N ARG A 150 -18.56 -0.43 -0.41
CA ARG A 150 -19.59 -0.36 0.62
C ARG A 150 -20.81 0.44 0.14
N PRO A 151 -21.97 0.36 0.80
CA PRO A 151 -23.16 1.14 0.44
C PRO A 151 -22.89 2.65 0.33
N GLU A 152 -22.11 3.21 1.26
CA GLU A 152 -21.80 4.64 1.39
C GLU A 152 -20.74 5.14 0.39
N GLY A 153 -19.94 4.23 -0.18
CA GLY A 153 -18.85 4.55 -1.10
C GLY A 153 -17.69 3.56 -1.02
N LEU A 154 -16.59 3.92 -1.65
CA LEU A 154 -15.37 3.11 -1.66
C LEU A 154 -14.50 3.43 -0.45
N VAL A 155 -13.97 2.39 0.17
CA VAL A 155 -12.86 2.51 1.12
C VAL A 155 -11.61 1.97 0.44
N VAL A 156 -10.57 2.80 0.33
CA VAL A 156 -9.32 2.46 -0.34
C VAL A 156 -8.21 2.32 0.70
N VAL A 157 -7.54 1.17 0.73
CA VAL A 157 -6.36 0.95 1.58
C VAL A 157 -5.12 0.84 0.68
N VAL A 158 -4.14 1.67 0.96
CA VAL A 158 -2.89 1.78 0.18
C VAL A 158 -1.68 1.41 1.04
N GLY A 159 -0.57 1.02 0.40
CA GLY A 159 0.72 0.86 1.06
C GLY A 159 1.45 2.19 1.21
N CYS A 160 2.35 2.50 0.27
CA CYS A 160 3.08 3.77 0.20
C CYS A 160 2.54 4.77 -0.80
N SER A 161 1.78 4.33 -1.80
CA SER A 161 1.30 5.18 -2.91
C SER A 161 2.45 5.78 -3.76
N HIS A 162 3.49 4.99 -4.04
CA HIS A 162 4.60 5.42 -4.90
C HIS A 162 4.17 5.86 -6.31
N PRO A 163 3.15 5.23 -6.95
CA PRO A 163 2.59 5.73 -8.20
C PRO A 163 1.97 7.13 -8.12
N GLY A 164 1.78 7.64 -6.92
CA GLY A 164 1.04 8.86 -6.62
C GLY A 164 -0.36 8.54 -6.08
N ILE A 165 -0.68 9.11 -4.93
CA ILE A 165 -1.98 8.83 -4.27
C ILE A 165 -3.16 9.25 -5.15
N LEU A 166 -3.07 10.41 -5.84
CA LEU A 166 -4.13 10.87 -6.73
C LEU A 166 -4.25 9.99 -7.99
N ASN A 167 -3.14 9.47 -8.51
CA ASN A 167 -3.13 8.53 -9.63
C ASN A 167 -3.84 7.22 -9.24
N ILE A 168 -3.61 6.74 -8.02
CA ILE A 168 -4.29 5.57 -7.45
C ILE A 168 -5.79 5.84 -7.33
N LEU A 169 -6.19 6.93 -6.65
CA LEU A 169 -7.59 7.26 -6.40
C LEU A 169 -8.38 7.51 -7.68
N SER A 170 -7.79 8.22 -8.65
CA SER A 170 -8.43 8.44 -9.96
C SER A 170 -8.64 7.13 -10.72
N THR A 171 -7.64 6.22 -10.71
CA THR A 171 -7.79 4.91 -11.34
C THR A 171 -8.91 4.10 -10.66
N VAL A 172 -9.00 4.14 -9.32
CA VAL A 172 -10.07 3.47 -8.58
C VAL A 172 -11.44 4.08 -8.92
N GLN A 173 -11.58 5.41 -8.94
CA GLN A 173 -12.83 6.06 -9.30
C GLN A 173 -13.27 5.74 -10.75
N GLU A 174 -12.33 5.69 -11.70
CA GLU A 174 -12.62 5.28 -13.08
C GLU A 174 -13.16 3.85 -13.17
N LYS A 175 -12.58 2.91 -12.40
CA LYS A 175 -12.99 1.50 -12.44
C LYS A 175 -14.36 1.25 -11.80
N PHE A 176 -14.66 1.92 -10.70
CA PHE A 176 -15.86 1.64 -9.91
C PHE A 176 -16.99 2.64 -10.13
N GLN A 177 -16.71 3.83 -10.68
CA GLN A 177 -17.68 4.91 -10.91
C GLN A 177 -18.47 5.25 -9.63
N ARG A 178 -17.77 5.31 -8.48
CA ARG A 178 -18.34 5.58 -7.16
C ARG A 178 -17.49 6.57 -6.36
N PRO A 179 -18.10 7.33 -5.42
CA PRO A 179 -17.37 8.22 -4.53
C PRO A 179 -16.43 7.44 -3.60
N ILE A 180 -15.33 8.08 -3.20
CA ILE A 180 -14.39 7.55 -2.21
C ILE A 180 -14.80 8.05 -0.83
N GLN A 181 -15.32 7.15 0.00
CA GLN A 181 -15.72 7.45 1.38
C GLN A 181 -14.50 7.67 2.28
N ALA A 182 -13.45 6.83 2.14
CA ALA A 182 -12.26 6.92 2.96
C ALA A 182 -11.03 6.35 2.24
N VAL A 183 -9.87 6.90 2.60
CA VAL A 183 -8.54 6.42 2.18
C VAL A 183 -7.71 6.16 3.41
N PHE A 184 -7.05 4.99 3.49
CA PHE A 184 -6.19 4.61 4.60
C PHE A 184 -4.83 4.13 4.12
N GLY A 185 -3.74 4.62 4.74
CA GLY A 185 -2.37 4.18 4.47
C GLY A 185 -1.37 5.31 4.26
N GLY A 186 -0.26 5.00 3.60
CA GLY A 186 0.81 5.94 3.28
C GLY A 186 0.55 6.69 1.98
N THR A 187 0.84 7.99 1.97
CA THR A 187 0.64 8.85 0.80
C THR A 187 1.94 9.20 0.07
N HIS A 188 3.08 8.76 0.61
CA HIS A 188 4.44 9.08 0.16
C HIS A 188 4.71 10.59 -0.03
N LEU A 189 4.04 11.43 0.75
CA LEU A 189 4.23 12.89 0.73
C LEU A 189 5.40 13.37 1.60
N VAL A 190 6.08 12.46 2.30
CA VAL A 190 7.27 12.77 3.11
C VAL A 190 8.41 13.40 2.28
N GLU A 191 8.46 13.13 0.98
CA GLU A 191 9.46 13.68 0.05
C GLU A 191 8.90 14.85 -0.80
N ALA A 192 7.64 15.24 -0.57
CA ALA A 192 6.99 16.32 -1.30
C ALA A 192 7.28 17.68 -0.64
N ASP A 193 7.35 18.72 -1.45
CA ASP A 193 7.32 20.09 -0.95
C ASP A 193 5.90 20.50 -0.51
N PRO A 194 5.76 21.60 0.27
CA PRO A 194 4.47 22.04 0.75
C PRO A 194 3.45 22.33 -0.36
N GLU A 195 3.89 22.86 -1.50
CA GLU A 195 3.03 23.19 -2.64
C GLU A 195 2.39 21.92 -3.22
N ARG A 196 3.20 20.86 -3.37
CA ARG A 196 2.68 19.57 -3.82
C ARG A 196 1.70 18.96 -2.82
N ILE A 197 1.98 19.07 -1.50
CA ILE A 197 1.08 18.55 -0.47
C ILE A 197 -0.25 19.28 -0.51
N GLU A 198 -0.25 20.62 -0.52
CA GLU A 198 -1.48 21.43 -0.58
C GLU A 198 -2.29 21.12 -1.82
N LYS A 199 -1.66 21.08 -2.99
CA LYS A 199 -2.30 20.73 -4.25
C LYS A 199 -2.91 19.32 -4.23
N THR A 200 -2.21 18.35 -3.61
CA THR A 200 -2.73 16.98 -3.45
C THR A 200 -4.00 16.97 -2.61
N LEU A 201 -4.02 17.72 -1.50
CA LEU A 201 -5.18 17.80 -0.61
C LEU A 201 -6.37 18.52 -1.29
N GLU A 202 -6.12 19.61 -2.04
CA GLU A 202 -7.16 20.32 -2.80
C GLU A 202 -7.83 19.39 -3.81
N ILE A 203 -7.04 18.61 -4.56
CA ILE A 203 -7.59 17.64 -5.51
C ILE A 203 -8.35 16.51 -4.81
N MET A 204 -7.87 16.00 -3.67
CA MET A 204 -8.61 15.01 -2.87
C MET A 204 -9.97 15.55 -2.42
N GLU A 205 -10.05 16.83 -2.02
CA GLU A 205 -11.29 17.48 -1.66
C GLU A 205 -12.22 17.59 -2.88
N GLU A 206 -11.72 18.03 -4.03
CA GLU A 206 -12.46 18.08 -5.31
C GLU A 206 -12.97 16.70 -5.74
N MET A 207 -12.18 15.62 -5.50
CA MET A 207 -12.59 14.23 -5.74
C MET A 207 -13.66 13.75 -4.76
N GLY A 208 -13.94 14.50 -3.70
CA GLY A 208 -14.91 14.16 -2.68
C GLY A 208 -14.45 13.06 -1.71
N VAL A 209 -13.15 12.97 -1.42
CA VAL A 209 -12.62 12.06 -0.41
C VAL A 209 -13.17 12.42 0.96
N GLY A 210 -13.97 11.52 1.55
CA GLY A 210 -14.71 11.79 2.79
C GLY A 210 -13.87 11.77 4.06
N LEU A 211 -12.84 10.90 4.12
CA LEU A 211 -11.93 10.73 5.27
C LEU A 211 -10.53 10.32 4.77
N LEU A 212 -9.50 10.97 5.28
CA LEU A 212 -8.10 10.60 5.09
C LEU A 212 -7.50 10.06 6.40
N GLY A 213 -7.24 8.76 6.47
CA GLY A 213 -6.48 8.12 7.54
C GLY A 213 -5.05 7.86 7.09
N PHE A 214 -4.11 8.71 7.47
CA PHE A 214 -2.73 8.65 6.97
C PHE A 214 -1.76 8.13 8.03
N ASN A 215 -0.63 7.58 7.56
CA ASN A 215 0.45 7.08 8.41
C ASN A 215 1.77 6.91 7.63
N HIS A 216 2.73 6.23 8.25
CA HIS A 216 3.96 5.70 7.65
C HIS A 216 4.75 6.76 6.86
N CYS A 217 4.76 6.67 5.52
CA CYS A 217 5.51 7.55 4.62
C CYS A 217 4.77 8.87 4.26
N SER A 218 3.70 9.20 4.95
CA SER A 218 2.95 10.44 4.70
C SER A 218 3.69 11.70 5.18
N GLY A 219 4.52 11.57 6.23
CA GLY A 219 5.37 12.64 6.74
C GLY A 219 4.66 13.62 7.68
N ASP A 220 5.45 14.26 8.55
CA ASP A 220 4.95 15.20 9.57
C ASP A 220 4.38 16.49 8.93
N GLN A 221 4.92 16.91 7.78
CA GLN A 221 4.48 18.11 7.08
C GLN A 221 3.04 18.00 6.57
N LEU A 222 2.62 16.80 6.15
CA LEU A 222 1.20 16.56 5.81
C LEU A 222 0.32 16.78 7.03
N GLN A 223 0.71 16.29 8.20
CA GLN A 223 -0.05 16.49 9.43
C GLN A 223 -0.17 17.96 9.79
N GLU A 224 0.94 18.73 9.75
CA GLU A 224 0.94 20.17 10.04
C GLU A 224 0.03 20.96 9.10
N ILE A 225 -0.06 20.58 7.82
CA ILE A 225 -0.94 21.23 6.85
C ILE A 225 -2.40 20.85 7.13
N LEU A 226 -2.70 19.58 7.40
CA LEU A 226 -4.04 19.10 7.71
C LEU A 226 -4.62 19.74 8.99
N GLU A 227 -3.79 19.98 10.02
CA GLU A 227 -4.21 20.69 11.24
C GLU A 227 -4.71 22.12 10.96
N ARG A 228 -4.31 22.73 9.83
CA ARG A 228 -4.76 24.05 9.36
C ARG A 228 -5.94 24.00 8.42
N LYS A 229 -6.36 22.78 8.00
CA LYS A 229 -7.47 22.53 7.07
C LYS A 229 -8.55 21.66 7.73
N PRO A 230 -9.30 22.20 8.72
CA PRO A 230 -10.29 21.43 9.49
C PRO A 230 -11.48 20.93 8.66
N GLU A 231 -11.68 21.47 7.45
CA GLU A 231 -12.66 21.00 6.46
C GLU A 231 -12.33 19.61 5.93
N ILE A 232 -11.06 19.21 5.89
CA ILE A 232 -10.62 17.87 5.47
C ILE A 232 -10.67 16.95 6.69
N LYS A 233 -11.62 16.02 6.70
CA LYS A 233 -11.68 15.02 7.76
C LYS A 233 -10.47 14.11 7.67
N HIS A 234 -9.70 14.05 8.73
CA HIS A 234 -8.48 13.24 8.77
C HIS A 234 -8.22 12.64 10.14
N CYS A 235 -7.40 11.59 10.18
CA CYS A 235 -6.82 11.03 11.39
C CYS A 235 -5.44 10.43 11.09
N TYR A 236 -4.53 10.53 12.06
CA TYR A 236 -3.30 9.76 12.04
C TYR A 236 -3.59 8.35 12.57
N LEU A 237 -3.04 7.31 11.94
CA LEU A 237 -3.22 5.91 12.33
C LEU A 237 -1.90 5.33 12.82
N GLY A 238 -1.80 5.12 14.12
CA GLY A 238 -0.68 4.44 14.76
C GLY A 238 -0.91 2.93 14.92
N ALA A 239 0.12 2.23 15.37
CA ALA A 239 0.03 0.80 15.65
C ALA A 239 -0.97 0.52 16.79
N GLY A 240 -2.01 -0.25 16.52
CA GLY A 240 -3.08 -0.59 17.46
C GLY A 240 -4.34 0.25 17.33
N ASP A 241 -4.33 1.31 16.50
CA ASP A 241 -5.55 2.07 16.22
C ASP A 241 -6.55 1.25 15.42
N CYS A 242 -7.84 1.52 15.67
CA CYS A 242 -8.96 0.84 15.01
C CYS A 242 -9.94 1.88 14.46
N ILE A 243 -10.36 1.70 13.22
CA ILE A 243 -11.41 2.49 12.58
C ILE A 243 -12.62 1.58 12.32
N TYR A 244 -13.79 2.04 12.73
CA TYR A 244 -15.07 1.42 12.42
C TYR A 244 -15.78 2.26 11.36
N LEU A 245 -16.19 1.63 10.27
CA LEU A 245 -16.81 2.26 9.09
C LEU A 245 -18.21 1.70 8.84
#